data_6faf8e4602ddf6782a8073fc0dc3bd36
#
_entry.id   6faf8e4602ddf6782a8073fc0dc3bd36
#
_cell.length_a   1.000
_cell.length_b   1.000
_cell.length_c   1.000
_cell.angle_alpha   90.00
_cell.angle_beta   90.00
_cell.angle_gamma   90.00
#
_symmetry.space_group_name_H-M   'P 1'
#
loop_
_entity.id
_entity.type
_entity.pdbx_description
1 polymer ?
#
loop_
_entity_poly.entity_id
_entity_poly.type
_entity_poly.pdbx_seq_one_letter_code
_entity_poly.pdbx_strand_id
1 'polypeptide(L)'
;MKHKIIEVDPGSPAACAGVCAGMYLTCINDLPVVDIIDYERLTAEESIELTLCSDGAQCGKQQKEFKISLTKEEYEPLGLNFETSLMSPVRQCANHCIFCFIDQNPKGMRDTIYFKDDDSRLSFLQGNYITLTNMKEKDIDRIINYHLAPINISVHTTNPKLRCSMLNNRFAGAILDY
;
A
#
# COMPACT_ATOMS: atom_id res chain seq x y z
N MET A 1 8.91 -8.92 -3.07
CA MET A 1 7.89 -8.70 -4.12
C MET A 1 8.58 -7.92 -5.23
N LYS A 2 8.06 -7.88 -6.47
CA LYS A 2 8.69 -7.12 -7.57
C LYS A 2 7.69 -6.06 -8.02
N HIS A 3 8.13 -4.80 -8.04
CA HIS A 3 7.28 -3.67 -8.42
C HIS A 3 7.80 -3.09 -9.72
N LYS A 4 6.98 -3.20 -10.77
CA LYS A 4 7.34 -2.70 -12.10
C LYS A 4 7.31 -1.18 -12.14
N ILE A 5 8.43 -0.59 -12.55
CA ILE A 5 8.56 0.84 -12.80
C ILE A 5 7.99 1.10 -14.19
N ILE A 6 6.91 1.86 -14.28
CA ILE A 6 6.27 2.20 -15.56
C ILE A 6 6.79 3.49 -16.15
N GLU A 7 7.25 4.41 -15.29
CA GLU A 7 7.77 5.71 -15.69
C GLU A 7 8.81 6.19 -14.66
N VAL A 8 9.78 6.96 -15.10
CA VAL A 8 10.76 7.65 -14.25
C VAL A 8 10.74 9.12 -14.61
N ASP A 9 10.52 9.98 -13.62
CA ASP A 9 10.38 11.41 -13.82
C ASP A 9 11.73 12.02 -14.34
N PRO A 10 11.68 12.80 -15.41
CA PRO A 10 12.90 13.41 -15.96
C PRO A 10 13.60 14.32 -14.95
N GLY A 11 14.92 14.13 -14.79
CA GLY A 11 15.73 14.91 -13.87
C GLY A 11 15.61 14.52 -12.40
N SER A 12 14.82 13.50 -12.06
CA SER A 12 14.69 12.97 -10.70
C SER A 12 15.99 12.26 -10.27
N PRO A 13 16.19 12.05 -8.94
CA PRO A 13 17.31 11.28 -8.42
C PRO A 13 17.45 9.90 -9.05
N ALA A 14 16.35 9.19 -9.26
CA ALA A 14 16.36 7.87 -9.92
C ALA A 14 16.78 7.96 -11.40
N ALA A 15 16.29 8.98 -12.15
CA ALA A 15 16.69 9.20 -13.53
C ALA A 15 18.18 9.51 -13.64
N CYS A 16 18.70 10.38 -12.77
CA CYS A 16 20.13 10.73 -12.71
C CYS A 16 21.01 9.53 -12.37
N ALA A 17 20.50 8.60 -11.57
CA ALA A 17 21.18 7.36 -11.22
C ALA A 17 21.09 6.26 -12.31
N GLY A 18 20.36 6.52 -13.42
CA GLY A 18 20.22 5.60 -14.55
C GLY A 18 19.11 4.54 -14.39
N VAL A 19 18.16 4.74 -13.48
CA VAL A 19 16.95 3.90 -13.40
C VAL A 19 16.06 4.21 -14.60
N CYS A 20 15.50 3.18 -15.23
CA CYS A 20 14.66 3.30 -16.41
C CYS A 20 13.32 2.58 -16.23
N ALA A 21 12.31 3.04 -16.96
CA ALA A 21 11.03 2.33 -17.07
C ALA A 21 11.25 0.90 -17.60
N GLY A 22 10.43 -0.03 -17.13
CA GLY A 22 10.54 -1.47 -17.42
C GLY A 22 11.40 -2.26 -16.44
N MET A 23 12.16 -1.59 -15.56
CA MET A 23 12.85 -2.23 -14.44
C MET A 23 11.87 -2.58 -13.32
N TYR A 24 12.28 -3.47 -12.41
CA TYR A 24 11.52 -3.88 -11.25
C TYR A 24 12.29 -3.56 -9.98
N LEU A 25 11.68 -2.83 -9.07
CA LEU A 25 12.19 -2.60 -7.71
C LEU A 25 11.87 -3.81 -6.82
N THR A 26 12.83 -4.29 -6.04
CA THR A 26 12.67 -5.39 -5.09
C THR A 26 12.97 -4.99 -3.66
N CYS A 27 14.09 -4.30 -3.43
CA CYS A 27 14.53 -3.85 -2.10
C CYS A 27 15.04 -2.41 -2.15
N ILE A 28 15.02 -1.76 -1.00
CA ILE A 28 15.69 -0.49 -0.71
C ILE A 28 16.52 -0.71 0.55
N ASN A 29 17.81 -0.39 0.53
CA ASN A 29 18.77 -0.61 1.63
C ASN A 29 18.72 -2.05 2.16
N ASP A 30 18.66 -3.04 1.26
CA ASP A 30 18.51 -4.47 1.51
C ASP A 30 17.18 -4.88 2.21
N LEU A 31 16.28 -3.95 2.46
CA LEU A 31 14.95 -4.21 3.01
C LEU A 31 13.93 -4.40 1.89
N PRO A 32 13.11 -5.46 1.95
CA PRO A 32 12.12 -5.73 0.91
C PRO A 32 11.03 -4.66 0.90
N VAL A 33 10.69 -4.17 -0.28
CA VAL A 33 9.52 -3.30 -0.49
C VAL A 33 8.30 -4.18 -0.72
N VAL A 34 7.32 -4.11 0.16
CA VAL A 34 6.06 -4.88 0.06
C VAL A 34 4.97 -4.04 -0.59
N ASP A 35 4.89 -2.76 -0.21
CA ASP A 35 3.91 -1.81 -0.72
C ASP A 35 4.39 -0.35 -0.56
N ILE A 36 3.50 0.58 -0.84
CA ILE A 36 3.79 2.02 -0.81
C ILE A 36 4.28 2.51 0.57
N ILE A 37 3.83 1.92 1.67
CA ILE A 37 4.27 2.34 3.02
C ILE A 37 5.76 2.03 3.24
N ASP A 38 6.23 0.85 2.78
CA ASP A 38 7.66 0.54 2.83
C ASP A 38 8.45 1.47 1.92
N TYR A 39 7.93 1.72 0.71
CA TYR A 39 8.55 2.61 -0.27
C TYR A 39 8.74 4.01 0.31
N GLU A 40 7.68 4.66 0.79
CA GLU A 40 7.73 6.01 1.37
C GLU A 40 8.70 6.08 2.56
N ARG A 41 8.63 5.08 3.47
CA ARG A 41 9.50 5.04 4.63
C ARG A 41 10.98 4.89 4.27
N LEU A 42 11.29 3.96 3.34
CA LEU A 42 12.67 3.65 2.98
C LEU A 42 13.30 4.70 2.05
N THR A 43 12.46 5.47 1.35
CA THR A 43 12.94 6.55 0.48
C THR A 43 13.04 7.91 1.19
N ALA A 44 12.70 8.00 2.47
CA ALA A 44 12.85 9.24 3.23
C ALA A 44 14.31 9.65 3.42
N GLU A 45 15.25 8.70 3.47
CA GLU A 45 16.66 8.92 3.74
C GLU A 45 17.40 9.59 2.57
N GLU A 46 18.53 10.26 2.88
CA GLU A 46 19.39 10.91 1.88
C GLU A 46 20.20 9.93 1.04
N SER A 47 20.65 8.82 1.64
CA SER A 47 21.46 7.80 0.97
C SER A 47 20.68 6.51 0.82
N ILE A 48 20.48 6.08 -0.42
CA ILE A 48 19.61 4.96 -0.76
C ILE A 48 20.32 4.00 -1.71
N GLU A 49 20.23 2.71 -1.44
CA GLU A 49 20.62 1.64 -2.34
C GLU A 49 19.38 0.92 -2.86
N LEU A 50 19.11 1.02 -4.15
CA LEU A 50 18.02 0.31 -4.81
C LEU A 50 18.49 -1.03 -5.33
N THR A 51 17.81 -2.11 -5.00
CA THR A 51 17.98 -3.42 -5.65
C THR A 51 16.93 -3.55 -6.75
N LEU A 52 17.40 -3.67 -7.98
CA LEU A 52 16.58 -3.67 -9.20
C LEU A 52 16.80 -4.96 -9.99
N CYS A 53 15.76 -5.37 -10.75
CA CYS A 53 15.88 -6.42 -11.76
C CYS A 53 15.50 -5.86 -13.13
N SER A 54 16.22 -6.28 -14.17
CA SER A 54 15.79 -6.04 -15.55
C SER A 54 14.79 -7.09 -16.01
N ASP A 55 13.87 -6.71 -16.90
CA ASP A 55 12.98 -7.67 -17.55
C ASP A 55 13.79 -8.58 -18.48
N GLY A 56 13.87 -9.86 -18.17
CA GLY A 56 14.63 -10.85 -18.95
C GLY A 56 14.06 -11.14 -20.35
N ALA A 57 12.96 -10.48 -20.73
CA ALA A 57 12.25 -10.74 -22.00
C ALA A 57 13.01 -10.30 -23.24
N GLN A 58 14.00 -9.38 -23.13
CA GLN A 58 14.75 -8.89 -24.29
C GLN A 58 16.07 -9.60 -24.56
N CYS A 59 16.55 -10.49 -23.71
CA CYS A 59 17.89 -11.05 -23.88
C CYS A 59 18.07 -12.55 -23.58
N GLY A 60 17.00 -13.34 -23.41
CA GLY A 60 17.13 -14.80 -23.24
C GLY A 60 18.01 -15.26 -22.07
N LYS A 61 18.32 -14.40 -21.11
CA LYS A 61 19.22 -14.63 -19.97
C LYS A 61 18.46 -14.43 -18.65
N GLN A 62 18.89 -15.18 -17.63
CA GLN A 62 18.41 -15.07 -16.26
C GLN A 62 18.22 -13.62 -15.82
N GLN A 63 17.11 -13.32 -15.13
CA GLN A 63 16.89 -12.04 -14.47
C GLN A 63 18.10 -11.71 -13.60
N LYS A 64 18.82 -10.65 -13.94
CA LYS A 64 20.00 -10.23 -13.20
C LYS A 64 19.58 -9.14 -12.23
N GLU A 65 19.71 -9.41 -10.96
CA GLU A 65 19.62 -8.37 -9.93
C GLU A 65 20.89 -7.53 -9.94
N PHE A 66 20.74 -6.24 -9.78
CA PHE A 66 21.82 -5.29 -9.64
C PHE A 66 21.42 -4.18 -8.67
N LYS A 67 22.41 -3.52 -8.10
CA LYS A 67 22.21 -2.45 -7.12
C LYS A 67 22.63 -1.11 -7.71
N ILE A 68 21.88 -0.08 -7.38
CA ILE A 68 22.17 1.31 -7.71
C ILE A 68 22.13 2.11 -6.42
N SER A 69 23.26 2.75 -6.08
CA SER A 69 23.31 3.69 -4.97
C SER A 69 23.12 5.11 -5.50
N LEU A 70 22.33 5.89 -4.79
CA LEU A 70 22.06 7.29 -5.09
C LEU A 70 22.00 8.12 -3.81
N THR A 71 22.23 9.41 -3.96
CA THR A 71 22.10 10.38 -2.88
C THR A 71 21.12 11.47 -3.33
N LYS A 72 20.26 11.93 -2.42
CA LYS A 72 19.24 12.94 -2.65
C LYS A 72 19.03 13.76 -1.37
N GLU A 73 18.22 14.81 -1.42
CA GLU A 73 17.79 15.49 -0.20
C GLU A 73 16.83 14.61 0.62
N GLU A 74 16.78 14.82 1.94
CA GLU A 74 15.85 14.12 2.82
C GLU A 74 14.40 14.39 2.35
N TYR A 75 13.58 13.34 2.26
CA TYR A 75 12.20 13.36 1.73
C TYR A 75 12.05 13.78 0.26
N GLU A 76 13.11 14.04 -0.47
CA GLU A 76 13.02 14.29 -1.92
C GLU A 76 12.45 13.05 -2.63
N PRO A 77 11.43 13.19 -3.51
CA PRO A 77 10.89 12.05 -4.25
C PRO A 77 11.91 11.44 -5.20
N LEU A 78 11.97 10.10 -5.26
CA LEU A 78 12.84 9.41 -6.21
C LEU A 78 12.43 9.60 -7.67
N GLY A 79 11.16 9.92 -7.93
CA GLY A 79 10.61 10.03 -9.27
C GLY A 79 10.31 8.68 -9.93
N LEU A 80 10.02 7.65 -9.14
CA LEU A 80 9.60 6.34 -9.65
C LEU A 80 8.07 6.22 -9.65
N ASN A 81 7.49 5.87 -10.80
CA ASN A 81 6.07 5.64 -10.95
C ASN A 81 5.79 4.14 -11.19
N PHE A 82 4.81 3.59 -10.46
CA PHE A 82 4.46 2.17 -10.47
C PHE A 82 3.08 1.93 -11.07
N GLU A 83 2.78 0.68 -11.48
CA GLU A 83 1.50 0.31 -12.10
C GLU A 83 0.28 0.63 -11.22
N THR A 84 0.44 0.56 -9.90
CA THR A 84 -0.60 0.91 -8.93
C THR A 84 -0.02 1.82 -7.85
N SER A 85 -0.80 2.81 -7.41
CA SER A 85 -0.40 3.76 -6.38
C SER A 85 -0.07 3.11 -5.03
N LEU A 86 -0.64 1.95 -4.75
CA LEU A 86 -0.36 1.21 -3.50
C LEU A 86 0.74 0.15 -3.65
N MET A 87 1.29 -0.04 -4.85
CA MET A 87 2.32 -1.04 -5.19
C MET A 87 1.93 -2.50 -4.89
N SER A 88 0.71 -2.74 -4.44
CA SER A 88 0.13 -4.06 -4.21
C SER A 88 -1.41 -3.98 -4.24
N PRO A 89 -2.12 -5.11 -4.39
CA PRO A 89 -3.58 -5.09 -4.49
C PRO A 89 -4.25 -4.38 -3.30
N VAL A 90 -5.29 -3.60 -3.61
CA VAL A 90 -6.12 -2.92 -2.60
C VAL A 90 -6.90 -3.94 -1.79
N ARG A 91 -7.00 -3.74 -0.48
CA ARG A 91 -7.84 -4.55 0.39
C ARG A 91 -9.27 -4.04 0.34
N GLN A 92 -10.17 -4.90 -0.12
CA GLN A 92 -11.60 -4.58 -0.15
C GLN A 92 -12.26 -4.88 1.19
N CYS A 93 -13.30 -4.12 1.50
CA CYS A 93 -14.13 -4.32 2.67
C CYS A 93 -14.91 -5.64 2.57
N ALA A 94 -14.80 -6.49 3.58
CA ALA A 94 -15.50 -7.77 3.69
C ALA A 94 -16.83 -7.66 4.47
N ASN A 95 -17.21 -6.46 4.88
CA ASN A 95 -18.44 -6.24 5.65
C ASN A 95 -19.65 -6.10 4.74
N HIS A 96 -20.84 -6.49 5.29
CA HIS A 96 -22.14 -6.29 4.69
C HIS A 96 -23.04 -5.49 5.63
N CYS A 97 -22.58 -4.27 5.97
CA CYS A 97 -23.24 -3.42 6.95
C CYS A 97 -24.69 -3.11 6.55
N ILE A 98 -25.61 -3.16 7.51
CA ILE A 98 -27.02 -2.83 7.29
C ILE A 98 -27.24 -1.38 6.80
N PHE A 99 -26.24 -0.53 6.97
CA PHE A 99 -26.26 0.90 6.59
C PHE A 99 -25.21 1.21 5.50
N CYS A 100 -24.67 0.21 4.78
CA CYS A 100 -23.61 0.43 3.78
C CYS A 100 -24.14 1.26 2.62
N PHE A 101 -23.69 2.51 2.50
CA PHE A 101 -24.08 3.41 1.42
C PHE A 101 -23.62 2.93 0.03
N ILE A 102 -22.54 2.14 -0.04
CA ILE A 102 -22.08 1.54 -1.31
C ILE A 102 -23.08 0.46 -1.77
N ASP A 103 -23.54 -0.42 -0.83
CA ASP A 103 -24.49 -1.48 -1.17
C ASP A 103 -25.88 -0.93 -1.53
N GLN A 104 -26.18 0.33 -1.14
CA GLN A 104 -27.45 1.02 -1.45
C GLN A 104 -27.41 1.72 -2.81
N ASN A 105 -26.29 1.76 -3.51
CA ASN A 105 -26.22 2.33 -4.84
C ASN A 105 -27.10 1.56 -5.84
N PRO A 106 -27.77 2.26 -6.79
CA PRO A 106 -28.56 1.61 -7.85
C PRO A 106 -27.69 0.63 -8.65
N LYS A 107 -28.26 -0.50 -9.04
CA LYS A 107 -27.56 -1.49 -9.88
C LYS A 107 -27.33 -0.97 -11.30
N GLY A 108 -26.26 -1.45 -11.93
CA GLY A 108 -25.95 -1.16 -13.34
C GLY A 108 -25.25 0.18 -13.58
N MET A 109 -24.73 0.80 -12.55
CA MET A 109 -23.85 1.97 -12.68
C MET A 109 -22.40 1.54 -12.95
N ARG A 110 -21.48 2.51 -13.13
CA ARG A 110 -20.04 2.25 -13.35
C ARG A 110 -19.45 1.49 -12.16
N ASP A 111 -18.56 0.54 -12.41
CA ASP A 111 -18.00 -0.38 -11.40
C ASP A 111 -17.29 0.34 -10.24
N THR A 112 -16.71 1.51 -10.50
CA THR A 112 -15.96 2.27 -9.49
C THR A 112 -16.81 2.71 -8.29
N ILE A 113 -18.14 2.88 -8.44
CA ILE A 113 -19.00 3.28 -7.32
C ILE A 113 -19.36 2.13 -6.38
N TYR A 114 -19.09 0.88 -6.78
CA TYR A 114 -19.33 -0.31 -5.96
C TYR A 114 -18.08 -0.77 -5.22
N PHE A 115 -16.95 -0.09 -5.44
CA PHE A 115 -15.72 -0.41 -4.76
C PHE A 115 -15.81 0.02 -3.29
N LYS A 116 -15.66 -0.95 -2.39
CA LYS A 116 -15.62 -0.74 -0.93
C LYS A 116 -14.19 -0.93 -0.45
N ASP A 117 -13.50 0.16 -0.15
CA ASP A 117 -12.18 0.09 0.47
C ASP A 117 -12.28 -0.15 1.98
N ASP A 118 -11.33 -0.89 2.49
CA ASP A 118 -11.08 -1.07 3.93
C ASP A 118 -9.57 -1.32 4.12
N ASP A 119 -8.77 -0.53 3.41
CA ASP A 119 -7.33 -0.66 3.34
C ASP A 119 -6.65 0.34 4.29
N SER A 120 -5.92 -0.16 5.27
CA SER A 120 -5.23 0.68 6.26
C SER A 120 -4.24 1.66 5.64
N ARG A 121 -3.65 1.32 4.48
CA ARG A 121 -2.74 2.22 3.77
C ARG A 121 -3.44 3.48 3.29
N LEU A 122 -4.68 3.35 2.82
CA LEU A 122 -5.51 4.50 2.42
C LEU A 122 -5.90 5.37 3.62
N SER A 123 -5.99 4.80 4.83
CA SER A 123 -6.18 5.60 6.04
C SER A 123 -4.99 6.53 6.29
N PHE A 124 -3.76 6.03 6.19
CA PHE A 124 -2.55 6.84 6.39
C PHE A 124 -2.32 7.85 5.26
N LEU A 125 -2.52 7.42 4.00
CA LEU A 125 -2.20 8.24 2.83
C LEU A 125 -3.27 9.27 2.48
N GLN A 126 -4.54 8.97 2.73
CA GLN A 126 -5.68 9.77 2.26
C GLN A 126 -6.70 10.10 3.36
N GLY A 127 -6.51 9.60 4.58
CA GLY A 127 -7.43 9.81 5.70
C GLY A 127 -8.71 8.99 5.62
N ASN A 128 -8.75 7.91 4.84
CA ASN A 128 -9.93 7.05 4.74
C ASN A 128 -10.22 6.34 6.06
N TYR A 129 -11.53 6.13 6.35
CA TYR A 129 -11.96 5.38 7.51
C TYR A 129 -11.94 3.89 7.24
N ILE A 130 -11.35 3.12 8.15
CA ILE A 130 -11.30 1.66 8.07
C ILE A 130 -12.04 1.01 9.25
N THR A 131 -12.44 -0.25 9.08
CA THR A 131 -13.23 -0.98 10.09
C THR A 131 -12.38 -1.89 10.98
N LEU A 132 -11.12 -2.12 10.66
CA LEU A 132 -10.19 -3.10 11.25
C LEU A 132 -10.62 -4.58 11.08
N THR A 133 -11.76 -4.87 10.44
CA THR A 133 -12.30 -6.24 10.36
C THR A 133 -11.51 -7.16 9.43
N ASN A 134 -10.67 -6.61 8.54
CA ASN A 134 -9.84 -7.36 7.61
C ASN A 134 -8.34 -7.30 7.95
N MET A 135 -7.98 -6.72 9.09
CA MET A 135 -6.60 -6.64 9.55
C MET A 135 -6.21 -7.90 10.33
N LYS A 136 -4.92 -8.22 10.26
CA LYS A 136 -4.28 -9.30 10.99
C LYS A 136 -3.32 -8.70 12.00
N GLU A 137 -2.95 -9.48 13.03
CA GLU A 137 -1.96 -9.10 14.04
C GLU A 137 -0.70 -8.49 13.43
N LYS A 138 -0.12 -9.13 12.42
CA LYS A 138 1.05 -8.61 11.70
C LYS A 138 0.87 -7.23 11.06
N ASP A 139 -0.37 -6.87 10.70
CA ASP A 139 -0.67 -5.54 10.14
C ASP A 139 -0.65 -4.48 11.26
N ILE A 140 -1.14 -4.85 12.44
CA ILE A 140 -1.08 -4.02 13.65
C ILE A 140 0.37 -3.85 14.11
N ASP A 141 1.14 -4.95 14.20
CA ASP A 141 2.57 -4.91 14.54
C ASP A 141 3.35 -3.97 13.62
N ARG A 142 3.03 -4.01 12.31
CA ARG A 142 3.67 -3.11 11.34
C ARG A 142 3.33 -1.64 11.61
N ILE A 143 2.07 -1.32 11.92
CA ILE A 143 1.64 0.04 12.27
C ILE A 143 2.42 0.55 13.49
N ILE A 144 2.52 -0.28 14.53
CA ILE A 144 3.23 0.05 15.76
C ILE A 144 4.74 0.23 15.48
N ASN A 145 5.37 -0.73 14.81
CA ASN A 145 6.81 -0.71 14.53
C ASN A 145 7.24 0.43 13.61
N TYR A 146 6.35 0.87 12.71
CA TYR A 146 6.61 1.99 11.79
C TYR A 146 6.14 3.33 12.34
N HIS A 147 5.51 3.35 13.53
CA HIS A 147 4.92 4.54 14.14
C HIS A 147 3.94 5.28 13.19
N LEU A 148 3.15 4.51 12.44
CA LEU A 148 2.22 5.08 11.46
C LEU A 148 1.05 5.78 12.15
N ALA A 149 0.84 7.06 11.84
CA ALA A 149 -0.23 7.88 12.41
C ALA A 149 -0.56 9.05 11.45
N PRO A 150 -1.81 9.56 11.49
CA PRO A 150 -2.99 9.01 12.19
C PRO A 150 -3.64 7.85 11.43
N ILE A 151 -4.43 7.03 12.13
CA ILE A 151 -5.32 6.04 11.56
C ILE A 151 -6.78 6.40 11.90
N ASN A 152 -7.67 6.41 10.91
CA ASN A 152 -9.07 6.73 11.10
C ASN A 152 -9.90 5.44 11.18
N ILE A 153 -10.59 5.23 12.31
CA ILE A 153 -11.30 3.98 12.59
C ILE A 153 -12.82 4.21 12.69
N SER A 154 -13.59 3.44 11.94
CA SER A 154 -15.05 3.34 12.03
C SER A 154 -15.45 2.36 13.13
N VAL A 155 -15.70 2.85 14.34
CA VAL A 155 -16.02 2.01 15.50
C VAL A 155 -17.49 1.54 15.47
N HIS A 156 -18.44 2.40 15.12
CA HIS A 156 -19.90 2.22 15.11
C HIS A 156 -20.47 1.95 16.50
N THR A 157 -19.99 0.95 17.20
CA THR A 157 -20.33 0.59 18.59
C THR A 157 -19.21 -0.24 19.19
N THR A 158 -19.03 -0.11 20.51
CA THR A 158 -18.08 -0.93 21.30
C THR A 158 -18.71 -2.23 21.82
N ASN A 159 -20.04 -2.41 21.68
CA ASN A 159 -20.69 -3.66 22.02
C ASN A 159 -20.38 -4.73 20.95
N PRO A 160 -19.65 -5.81 21.27
CA PRO A 160 -19.19 -6.80 20.29
C PRO A 160 -20.32 -7.46 19.51
N LYS A 161 -21.40 -7.87 20.20
CA LYS A 161 -22.53 -8.56 19.56
C LYS A 161 -23.29 -7.62 18.62
N LEU A 162 -23.54 -6.39 19.07
CA LEU A 162 -24.19 -5.39 18.25
C LEU A 162 -23.36 -5.03 17.02
N ARG A 163 -22.04 -4.86 17.18
CA ARG A 163 -21.13 -4.56 16.07
C ARG A 163 -21.13 -5.68 15.02
N CYS A 164 -21.05 -6.95 15.45
CA CYS A 164 -21.15 -8.09 14.53
C CYS A 164 -22.47 -8.08 13.75
N SER A 165 -23.57 -7.76 14.41
CA SER A 165 -24.91 -7.67 13.77
C SER A 165 -24.97 -6.50 12.79
N MET A 166 -24.50 -5.31 13.17
CA MET A 166 -24.52 -4.10 12.34
C MET A 166 -23.67 -4.25 11.08
N LEU A 167 -22.47 -4.82 11.20
CA LEU A 167 -21.54 -5.00 10.10
C LEU A 167 -21.79 -6.30 9.31
N ASN A 168 -22.68 -7.15 9.80
CA ASN A 168 -22.93 -8.51 9.31
C ASN A 168 -21.60 -9.27 9.09
N ASN A 169 -20.73 -9.21 10.10
CA ASN A 169 -19.40 -9.81 10.07
C ASN A 169 -19.05 -10.35 11.47
N ARG A 170 -18.84 -11.66 11.57
CA ARG A 170 -18.53 -12.34 12.83
C ARG A 170 -17.21 -11.88 13.49
N PHE A 171 -16.28 -11.31 12.73
CA PHE A 171 -14.98 -10.83 13.23
C PHE A 171 -15.04 -9.38 13.73
N ALA A 172 -16.17 -8.69 13.53
CA ALA A 172 -16.28 -7.27 13.87
C ALA A 172 -16.30 -6.99 15.38
N GLY A 173 -16.50 -8.01 16.22
CA GLY A 173 -16.60 -7.85 17.67
C GLY A 173 -15.32 -7.46 18.39
N ALA A 174 -14.15 -7.72 17.81
CA ALA A 174 -12.83 -7.54 18.42
C ALA A 174 -12.29 -6.09 18.35
N ILE A 175 -13.13 -5.09 18.20
CA ILE A 175 -12.71 -3.70 17.95
C ILE A 175 -11.89 -3.08 19.09
N LEU A 176 -12.07 -3.54 20.32
CA LEU A 176 -11.34 -3.04 21.49
C LEU A 176 -10.10 -3.90 21.83
N ASP A 177 -9.84 -4.96 21.08
CA ASP A 177 -8.70 -5.83 21.28
C ASP A 177 -7.45 -5.33 20.50
N TYR A 178 -7.65 -4.35 19.62
CA TYR A 178 -6.63 -3.65 18.82
C TYR A 178 -6.25 -2.29 19.47
#